data_2e14abace1b579445ab052de70d40b21
#
_entry.id   2e14abace1b579445ab052de70d40b21
#
_cell.length_a   1.000
_cell.length_b   1.000
_cell.length_c   1.000
_cell.angle_alpha   90.00
_cell.angle_beta   90.00
_cell.angle_gamma   90.00
#
_symmetry.space_group_name_H-M   'P 1'
#
loop_
_entity.id
_entity.type
_entity.pdbx_description
1 polymer ?
#
loop_
_entity_poly.entity_id
_entity_poly.type
_entity_poly.pdbx_seq_one_letter_code
_entity_poly.pdbx_strand_id
1 'polypeptide(L)'
;MKWPDALAFPTKIGFRARQAMIGGLSLLVWSSSVSASPLPPPKPESYQHSSAATPAVDAAWRPLSEHDEALYRQIFELQHTGRWSDANRLIRRLESNLLLGHVRFQRLMHPTKYRASYDELENWLARYADHPAAYRAYALAHRRQPSGATGLKIPVHGKEHLRQFLGERTKTSPSASATNWALAAPIIKLISKGKLTAAETAIKASPLAVGPSDRLRAKVAFGYLLRKDAQSSLRLASMAANRSRSSTSLPDWVAGLAAYQLGRFKEAALYFGLHSRSAHAGEWNKSAGAYWAARSLLHTGGQAEAKRWWQVAAQYRFTFYGQLAQAEFGGAQVEEWKQTTPKTGDFSKMMEKPGGLRALALAQVGEIRRADEELLQFLGKAGSKLTGTITRVAEHLGLPQAAVRGAFRLSAGFKLNPPAAALYPQPEWRPDEGRTVDEALIWAFVRQESVFNPRATSSAGARGLMQLMPRTANYIAGEKRFSGKSRDFLYEPSMNLALGQRYLRYLMRKGHVGQDLFRLLAAYNAGVGNLKRWDKRGSLSKDPLMFIETLPILETRLFVERVMANLWAYRHRLGQPTPSLDHLLKGRWPQYVAIDGSGVELAGGRRSAY
;
A
#
# COMPACT_ATOMS: atom_id res chain seq x y z
N MET A 1 7.94 10.37 4.91
CA MET A 1 8.06 10.92 3.55
C MET A 1 6.65 11.19 3.06
N LYS A 2 6.26 12.46 2.98
CA LYS A 2 4.95 12.86 2.47
C LYS A 2 4.93 12.57 0.98
N TRP A 3 3.90 11.88 0.50
CA TRP A 3 3.60 11.80 -0.92
C TRP A 3 3.43 13.21 -1.47
N PRO A 4 3.87 13.54 -2.69
CA PRO A 4 3.65 14.86 -3.24
C PRO A 4 2.15 15.15 -3.25
N ASP A 5 1.80 16.23 -2.56
CA ASP A 5 0.43 16.70 -2.31
C ASP A 5 -0.25 17.19 -3.59
N ALA A 6 -0.77 16.29 -4.41
CA ALA A 6 -1.79 16.69 -5.40
C ALA A 6 -3.20 16.25 -4.99
N LEU A 7 -3.34 15.28 -4.06
CA LEU A 7 -4.63 14.83 -3.53
C LEU A 7 -4.52 14.30 -2.08
N ALA A 8 -3.54 14.78 -1.29
CA ALA A 8 -3.44 14.42 0.11
C ALA A 8 -4.56 15.12 0.91
N PHE A 9 -5.62 14.38 1.17
CA PHE A 9 -6.48 14.67 2.30
C PHE A 9 -5.77 14.22 3.57
N PRO A 10 -5.75 15.01 4.65
CA PRO A 10 -5.23 14.53 5.90
C PRO A 10 -6.08 13.33 6.36
N THR A 11 -5.44 12.17 6.44
CA THR A 11 -5.99 10.92 7.01
C THR A 11 -6.13 11.05 8.53
N LYS A 12 -6.92 12.02 9.01
CA LYS A 12 -7.32 12.17 10.41
C LYS A 12 -8.79 12.49 10.49
N ILE A 13 -9.63 11.58 10.01
CA ILE A 13 -10.99 11.46 10.53
C ILE A 13 -11.00 10.16 11.31
N GLY A 14 -10.77 10.27 12.61
CA GLY A 14 -11.05 9.19 13.53
C GLY A 14 -12.54 8.87 13.45
N PHE A 15 -12.88 7.76 12.84
CA PHE A 15 -14.21 7.18 12.88
C PHE A 15 -14.45 6.66 14.31
N ARG A 16 -14.94 7.51 15.21
CA ARG A 16 -15.62 7.03 16.40
C ARG A 16 -16.94 6.43 15.93
N ALA A 17 -16.98 5.11 15.83
CA ALA A 17 -18.22 4.36 15.72
C ALA A 17 -19.04 4.63 16.98
N ARG A 18 -20.09 5.42 16.87
CA ARG A 18 -21.18 5.43 17.84
C ARG A 18 -21.97 4.14 17.61
N GLN A 19 -21.91 3.26 18.62
CA GLN A 19 -22.88 2.20 18.80
C GLN A 19 -24.26 2.83 18.97
N ALA A 20 -25.17 2.53 18.05
CA ALA A 20 -26.60 2.63 18.30
C ALA A 20 -27.09 1.19 18.50
N MET A 21 -27.46 0.88 19.75
CA MET A 21 -28.27 -0.28 20.08
C MET A 21 -29.64 -0.14 19.40
N ILE A 22 -30.07 -1.16 18.67
CA ILE A 22 -31.48 -1.44 18.43
C ILE A 22 -31.69 -2.93 18.62
N GLY A 23 -32.68 -3.22 19.41
CA GLY A 23 -33.02 -4.48 19.99
C GLY A 23 -33.50 -5.58 19.03
N GLY A 24 -33.65 -6.72 19.61
CA GLY A 24 -33.86 -8.05 19.14
C GLY A 24 -34.85 -8.29 18.02
N LEU A 25 -34.51 -9.28 17.21
CA LEU A 25 -35.47 -10.21 16.62
C LEU A 25 -34.77 -11.55 16.41
N SER A 26 -35.41 -12.56 16.95
CA SER A 26 -35.04 -13.97 16.90
C SER A 26 -34.82 -14.44 15.47
N LEU A 27 -33.68 -15.04 15.17
CA LEU A 27 -33.40 -15.72 13.93
C LEU A 27 -33.13 -17.20 14.22
N LEU A 28 -34.01 -18.01 13.74
CA LEU A 28 -33.85 -19.46 13.60
C LEU A 28 -32.53 -19.76 12.86
N VAL A 29 -31.65 -20.42 13.60
CA VAL A 29 -30.35 -20.87 13.11
C VAL A 29 -30.55 -22.15 12.33
N TRP A 30 -30.37 -22.08 11.02
CA TRP A 30 -29.96 -23.23 10.24
C TRP A 30 -28.43 -23.31 10.30
N SER A 31 -27.97 -24.22 11.14
CA SER A 31 -26.56 -24.58 11.28
C SER A 31 -26.13 -25.45 10.11
N SER A 32 -25.64 -24.86 9.05
CA SER A 32 -24.67 -25.53 8.19
C SER A 32 -23.29 -25.26 8.73
N SER A 33 -22.80 -26.21 9.51
CA SER A 33 -21.42 -26.26 10.01
C SER A 33 -20.46 -26.41 8.84
N VAL A 34 -19.96 -25.28 8.32
CA VAL A 34 -18.70 -25.29 7.58
C VAL A 34 -17.63 -25.43 8.64
N SER A 35 -17.10 -26.63 8.82
CA SER A 35 -15.88 -26.87 9.58
C SER A 35 -14.76 -26.10 8.95
N ALA A 36 -14.49 -24.88 9.47
CA ALA A 36 -13.21 -24.26 9.26
C ALA A 36 -12.20 -25.12 10.04
N SER A 37 -11.33 -25.81 9.34
CA SER A 37 -10.19 -26.48 9.98
C SER A 37 -9.50 -25.45 10.88
N PRO A 38 -9.32 -25.71 12.18
CA PRO A 38 -8.59 -24.80 13.03
C PRO A 38 -7.21 -24.60 12.42
N LEU A 39 -6.72 -23.36 12.47
CA LEU A 39 -5.30 -23.11 12.20
C LEU A 39 -4.50 -24.03 13.13
N PRO A 40 -3.50 -24.74 12.63
CA PRO A 40 -2.64 -25.53 13.49
C PRO A 40 -2.12 -24.60 14.59
N PRO A 41 -2.00 -25.10 15.84
CA PRO A 41 -1.35 -24.34 16.88
C PRO A 41 -0.03 -23.81 16.32
N PRO A 42 0.47 -22.63 16.76
CA PRO A 42 1.78 -22.20 16.35
C PRO A 42 2.69 -23.35 16.73
N LYS A 43 3.27 -24.01 15.72
CA LYS A 43 4.36 -24.93 16.01
C LYS A 43 5.31 -24.15 16.90
N PRO A 44 5.81 -24.72 18.01
CA PRO A 44 6.91 -24.11 18.70
C PRO A 44 7.96 -23.93 17.60
N GLU A 45 8.03 -22.76 17.13
CA GLU A 45 8.90 -22.09 16.20
C GLU A 45 10.15 -22.89 15.79
N SER A 46 9.97 -23.86 14.95
CA SER A 46 10.95 -24.11 13.93
C SER A 46 10.60 -23.13 12.78
N TYR A 47 11.08 -21.90 12.87
CA TYR A 47 11.40 -21.16 11.67
C TYR A 47 12.37 -22.08 10.90
N GLN A 48 11.82 -22.95 10.09
CA GLN A 48 12.53 -23.33 8.90
C GLN A 48 12.64 -22.00 8.17
N HIS A 49 13.79 -21.31 8.39
CA HIS A 49 14.33 -20.53 7.32
C HIS A 49 14.19 -21.47 6.13
N SER A 50 13.17 -21.27 5.32
CA SER A 50 13.20 -21.77 3.98
C SER A 50 14.59 -21.34 3.56
N SER A 51 15.46 -22.31 3.31
CA SER A 51 16.73 -22.05 2.68
C SER A 51 16.40 -21.69 1.24
N ALA A 52 15.71 -20.59 1.09
CA ALA A 52 15.62 -19.85 -0.11
C ALA A 52 17.09 -19.60 -0.42
N ALA A 53 17.57 -20.19 -1.47
CA ALA A 53 18.91 -19.94 -1.96
C ALA A 53 19.05 -18.43 -1.98
N THR A 54 19.75 -17.89 -0.99
CA THR A 54 20.14 -16.48 -0.96
C THR A 54 20.76 -16.27 -2.31
N PRO A 55 20.29 -15.36 -3.18
CA PRO A 55 20.88 -15.15 -4.48
C PRO A 55 22.38 -15.13 -4.25
N ALA A 56 23.13 -16.03 -4.89
CA ALA A 56 24.52 -16.25 -4.55
C ALA A 56 25.24 -14.92 -4.64
N VAL A 57 25.44 -14.28 -3.49
CA VAL A 57 26.25 -13.07 -3.41
C VAL A 57 27.62 -13.55 -3.84
N ASP A 58 28.11 -13.07 -4.98
CA ASP A 58 29.43 -13.40 -5.49
C ASP A 58 30.44 -13.29 -4.33
N ALA A 59 31.31 -14.28 -4.15
CA ALA A 59 32.24 -14.36 -3.01
C ALA A 59 33.00 -13.03 -2.76
N ALA A 60 33.23 -12.25 -3.83
CA ALA A 60 33.85 -10.93 -3.78
C ALA A 60 33.07 -9.87 -2.95
N TRP A 61 31.77 -10.11 -2.64
CA TRP A 61 30.89 -9.13 -1.98
C TRP A 61 30.40 -9.56 -0.60
N ARG A 62 30.97 -10.62 -0.04
CA ARG A 62 30.59 -11.17 1.26
C ARG A 62 31.33 -10.43 2.38
N PRO A 63 30.66 -9.57 3.19
CA PRO A 63 31.30 -8.83 4.28
C PRO A 63 31.74 -9.73 5.44
N LEU A 64 31.17 -10.92 5.58
CA LEU A 64 31.49 -11.87 6.65
C LEU A 64 32.24 -13.07 6.08
N SER A 65 33.17 -13.63 6.87
CA SER A 65 33.74 -14.94 6.61
C SER A 65 32.65 -16.02 6.67
N GLU A 66 32.89 -17.20 6.06
CA GLU A 66 31.96 -18.33 6.16
C GLU A 66 31.75 -18.78 7.60
N HIS A 67 32.80 -18.67 8.43
CA HIS A 67 32.74 -18.95 9.85
C HIS A 67 31.76 -18.00 10.56
N ASP A 68 31.91 -16.69 10.39
CA ASP A 68 31.04 -15.69 11.01
C ASP A 68 29.61 -15.73 10.47
N GLU A 69 29.44 -16.00 9.17
CA GLU A 69 28.11 -16.19 8.58
C GLU A 69 27.34 -17.32 9.28
N ALA A 70 27.98 -18.48 9.43
CA ALA A 70 27.37 -19.63 10.10
C ALA A 70 27.05 -19.32 11.58
N LEU A 71 27.97 -18.65 12.28
CA LEU A 71 27.75 -18.25 13.66
C LEU A 71 26.59 -17.25 13.82
N TYR A 72 26.54 -16.20 13.00
CA TYR A 72 25.47 -15.20 13.09
C TYR A 72 24.10 -15.79 12.80
N ARG A 73 23.97 -16.70 11.82
CA ARG A 73 22.72 -17.43 11.55
C ARG A 73 22.24 -18.18 12.80
N GLN A 74 23.12 -18.95 13.43
CA GLN A 74 22.81 -19.70 14.64
C GLN A 74 22.48 -18.76 15.83
N ILE A 75 23.21 -17.66 15.99
CA ILE A 75 22.98 -16.69 17.08
C ILE A 75 21.60 -16.07 16.94
N PHE A 76 21.20 -15.62 15.74
CA PHE A 76 19.88 -15.04 15.53
C PHE A 76 18.75 -16.04 15.84
N GLU A 77 18.91 -17.30 15.46
CA GLU A 77 17.96 -18.39 15.74
C GLU A 77 17.85 -18.69 17.24
N LEU A 78 19.00 -18.89 17.92
CA LEU A 78 19.03 -19.15 19.36
C LEU A 78 18.39 -18.00 20.14
N GLN A 79 18.64 -16.77 19.75
CA GLN A 79 18.04 -15.61 20.40
C GLN A 79 16.53 -15.50 20.15
N HIS A 80 16.06 -15.93 18.98
CA HIS A 80 14.65 -15.97 18.65
C HIS A 80 13.88 -16.87 19.64
N THR A 81 14.47 -18.01 19.98
CA THR A 81 13.90 -18.97 20.95
C THR A 81 14.21 -18.63 22.42
N GLY A 82 15.02 -17.60 22.69
CA GLY A 82 15.41 -17.18 24.03
C GLY A 82 16.50 -18.02 24.69
N ARG A 83 17.30 -18.74 23.88
CA ARG A 83 18.44 -19.54 24.35
C ARG A 83 19.70 -18.67 24.50
N TRP A 84 19.66 -17.76 25.49
CA TRP A 84 20.66 -16.71 25.67
C TRP A 84 22.07 -17.25 25.97
N SER A 85 22.19 -18.30 26.79
CA SER A 85 23.47 -18.89 27.17
C SER A 85 24.22 -19.47 25.95
N ASP A 86 23.46 -20.18 25.09
CA ASP A 86 24.02 -20.78 23.87
C ASP A 86 24.43 -19.69 22.87
N ALA A 87 23.55 -18.70 22.67
CA ALA A 87 23.87 -17.56 21.81
C ALA A 87 25.12 -16.81 22.30
N ASN A 88 25.26 -16.57 23.62
CA ASN A 88 26.43 -15.89 24.17
C ASN A 88 27.73 -16.70 23.98
N ARG A 89 27.65 -18.04 23.99
CA ARG A 89 28.80 -18.91 23.72
C ARG A 89 29.30 -18.71 22.27
N LEU A 90 28.36 -18.63 21.32
CA LEU A 90 28.70 -18.39 19.91
C LEU A 90 29.18 -16.95 19.68
N ILE A 91 28.59 -15.95 20.33
CA ILE A 91 29.00 -14.54 20.23
C ILE A 91 30.49 -14.36 20.60
N ARG A 92 31.01 -15.13 21.57
CA ARG A 92 32.44 -15.07 21.95
C ARG A 92 33.39 -15.64 20.92
N ARG A 93 32.87 -16.36 19.92
CA ARG A 93 33.65 -16.98 18.83
C ARG A 93 33.66 -16.14 17.56
N LEU A 94 32.88 -15.06 17.53
CA LEU A 94 32.83 -14.17 16.36
C LEU A 94 34.17 -13.45 16.16
N GLU A 95 34.63 -13.45 14.92
CA GLU A 95 35.80 -12.67 14.45
C GLU A 95 35.38 -11.21 14.15
N SER A 96 34.20 -11.04 13.53
CA SER A 96 33.64 -9.73 13.20
C SER A 96 32.47 -9.34 14.11
N ASN A 97 32.54 -8.15 14.64
CA ASN A 97 31.48 -7.55 15.47
C ASN A 97 30.42 -6.76 14.67
N LEU A 98 30.43 -6.88 13.33
CA LEU A 98 29.65 -6.04 12.41
C LEU A 98 28.14 -6.03 12.72
N LEU A 99 27.55 -7.19 13.05
CA LEU A 99 26.12 -7.33 13.34
C LEU A 99 25.77 -7.36 14.83
N LEU A 100 26.72 -7.15 15.74
CA LEU A 100 26.44 -7.19 17.18
C LEU A 100 25.38 -6.18 17.63
N GLY A 101 25.27 -5.04 16.95
CA GLY A 101 24.20 -4.07 17.20
C GLY A 101 22.81 -4.68 17.04
N HIS A 102 22.61 -5.43 15.96
CA HIS A 102 21.36 -6.14 15.67
C HIS A 102 21.13 -7.33 16.60
N VAL A 103 22.16 -8.12 16.89
CA VAL A 103 22.11 -9.24 17.82
C VAL A 103 21.68 -8.78 19.22
N ARG A 104 22.34 -7.75 19.75
CA ARG A 104 21.99 -7.18 21.07
C ARG A 104 20.60 -6.55 21.06
N PHE A 105 20.22 -5.87 19.99
CA PHE A 105 18.88 -5.29 19.84
C PHE A 105 17.79 -6.38 19.89
N GLN A 106 17.98 -7.53 19.25
CA GLN A 106 17.03 -8.64 19.29
C GLN A 106 16.78 -9.12 20.71
N ARG A 107 17.82 -9.28 21.52
CA ARG A 107 17.70 -9.65 22.94
C ARG A 107 16.97 -8.58 23.74
N LEU A 108 17.41 -7.31 23.66
CA LEU A 108 16.84 -6.18 24.42
C LEU A 108 15.36 -5.96 24.13
N MET A 109 14.93 -6.23 22.91
CA MET A 109 13.56 -6.04 22.44
C MET A 109 12.74 -7.32 22.35
N HIS A 110 13.23 -8.42 22.94
CA HIS A 110 12.51 -9.70 22.91
C HIS A 110 11.16 -9.60 23.65
N PRO A 111 10.04 -10.07 23.05
CA PRO A 111 8.70 -9.76 23.56
C PRO A 111 8.39 -10.38 24.91
N THR A 112 8.93 -11.56 25.23
CA THR A 112 8.51 -12.37 26.37
C THR A 112 9.66 -12.97 27.20
N LYS A 113 10.78 -13.31 26.58
CA LYS A 113 11.87 -14.07 27.21
C LYS A 113 12.97 -13.18 27.81
N TYR A 114 12.90 -11.87 27.63
CA TYR A 114 13.91 -10.93 28.13
C TYR A 114 13.28 -9.59 28.54
N ARG A 115 13.77 -9.04 29.66
CA ARG A 115 13.39 -7.70 30.14
C ARG A 115 14.64 -6.86 30.29
N ALA A 116 14.97 -6.05 29.29
CA ALA A 116 16.13 -5.18 29.30
C ALA A 116 16.09 -4.18 30.47
N SER A 117 17.21 -3.92 31.15
CA SER A 117 17.34 -2.84 32.13
C SER A 117 17.49 -1.48 31.43
N TYR A 118 17.42 -0.39 32.20
CA TYR A 118 17.73 0.95 31.69
C TYR A 118 19.20 1.01 31.23
N ASP A 119 20.14 0.54 32.04
CA ASP A 119 21.58 0.59 31.76
C ASP A 119 21.95 -0.21 30.49
N GLU A 120 21.32 -1.36 30.26
CA GLU A 120 21.54 -2.13 29.04
C GLU A 120 21.09 -1.34 27.79
N LEU A 121 19.94 -0.66 27.88
CA LEU A 121 19.41 0.15 26.79
C LEU A 121 20.25 1.41 26.54
N GLU A 122 20.67 2.08 27.59
CA GLU A 122 21.57 3.24 27.53
C GLU A 122 22.91 2.86 26.92
N ASN A 123 23.58 1.81 27.43
CA ASN A 123 24.83 1.30 26.88
C ASN A 123 24.73 0.88 25.41
N TRP A 124 23.60 0.30 25.03
CA TRP A 124 23.33 -0.05 23.63
C TRP A 124 23.18 1.21 22.78
N LEU A 125 22.40 2.19 23.21
CA LEU A 125 22.21 3.46 22.51
C LEU A 125 23.50 4.25 22.38
N ALA A 126 24.36 4.22 23.39
CA ALA A 126 25.67 4.88 23.33
C ALA A 126 26.52 4.40 22.14
N ARG A 127 26.40 3.11 21.78
CA ARG A 127 27.21 2.47 20.71
C ARG A 127 26.49 2.39 19.35
N TYR A 128 25.16 2.25 19.34
CA TYR A 128 24.36 1.92 18.17
C TYR A 128 23.23 2.93 17.92
N ALA A 129 23.44 4.20 18.21
CA ALA A 129 22.45 5.26 17.97
C ALA A 129 22.08 5.42 16.49
N ASP A 130 22.90 4.92 15.58
CA ASP A 130 22.68 4.88 14.12
C ASP A 130 21.89 3.66 13.65
N HIS A 131 21.58 2.71 14.54
CA HIS A 131 20.78 1.52 14.20
C HIS A 131 19.37 1.91 13.74
N PRO A 132 18.78 1.26 12.71
CA PRO A 132 17.47 1.59 12.17
C PRO A 132 16.35 1.68 13.20
N ALA A 133 16.38 0.83 14.20
CA ALA A 133 15.38 0.76 15.25
C ALA A 133 15.81 1.42 16.57
N ALA A 134 16.85 2.26 16.59
CA ALA A 134 17.37 2.91 17.79
C ALA A 134 16.29 3.73 18.54
N TYR A 135 15.33 4.35 17.81
CA TYR A 135 14.21 5.06 18.41
C TYR A 135 13.33 4.17 19.30
N ARG A 136 13.23 2.85 19.03
CA ARG A 136 12.47 1.90 19.85
C ARG A 136 13.18 1.62 21.17
N ALA A 137 14.51 1.43 21.12
CA ALA A 137 15.35 1.29 22.31
C ALA A 137 15.30 2.55 23.17
N TYR A 138 15.42 3.72 22.54
CA TYR A 138 15.30 5.03 23.20
C TYR A 138 13.95 5.19 23.90
N ALA A 139 12.86 4.91 23.21
CA ALA A 139 11.50 4.98 23.77
C ALA A 139 11.31 4.02 24.96
N LEU A 140 11.95 2.85 24.93
CA LEU A 140 11.90 1.91 26.05
C LEU A 140 12.79 2.38 27.22
N ALA A 141 14.00 2.86 26.93
CA ALA A 141 14.92 3.43 27.92
C ALA A 141 14.29 4.62 28.65
N HIS A 142 13.70 5.56 27.91
CA HIS A 142 13.02 6.73 28.48
C HIS A 142 11.90 6.34 29.46
N ARG A 143 11.13 5.28 29.17
CA ARG A 143 10.10 4.79 30.09
C ARG A 143 10.65 4.10 31.34
N ARG A 144 11.92 3.65 31.29
CA ARG A 144 12.59 2.94 32.39
C ARG A 144 13.64 3.79 33.08
N GLN A 145 13.76 5.06 32.66
CA GLN A 145 14.75 5.98 33.18
C GLN A 145 14.55 6.22 34.67
N PRO A 146 15.58 5.98 35.53
CA PRO A 146 15.52 6.30 36.94
C PRO A 146 15.40 7.82 37.16
N SER A 147 14.84 8.22 38.30
CA SER A 147 14.80 9.62 38.70
C SER A 147 16.21 10.18 38.80
N GLY A 148 16.48 11.32 38.15
CA GLY A 148 17.79 11.97 38.15
C GLY A 148 18.76 11.47 37.07
N ALA A 149 18.48 10.42 36.34
CA ALA A 149 19.33 10.00 35.21
C ALA A 149 19.21 10.98 34.04
N THR A 150 20.37 11.45 33.55
CA THR A 150 20.49 12.39 32.42
C THR A 150 21.39 11.79 31.32
N GLY A 151 21.27 12.28 30.10
CA GLY A 151 22.28 11.99 29.07
C GLY A 151 21.97 10.82 28.12
N LEU A 152 20.73 10.33 28.06
CA LEU A 152 20.36 9.28 27.10
C LEU A 152 20.64 9.73 25.66
N LYS A 153 21.49 8.97 24.94
CA LYS A 153 21.90 9.32 23.58
C LYS A 153 20.74 9.29 22.61
N ILE A 154 20.50 10.42 21.96
CA ILE A 154 19.42 10.57 20.98
C ILE A 154 19.75 9.78 19.71
N PRO A 155 18.83 8.98 19.19
CA PRO A 155 19.01 8.28 17.93
C PRO A 155 19.28 9.20 16.75
N VAL A 156 20.21 8.80 15.89
CA VAL A 156 20.57 9.54 14.66
C VAL A 156 19.39 9.62 13.69
N HIS A 157 18.50 8.64 13.77
CA HIS A 157 17.36 8.46 12.89
C HIS A 157 16.06 8.31 13.68
N GLY A 158 14.92 8.54 13.02
CA GLY A 158 13.60 8.39 13.66
C GLY A 158 13.14 9.59 14.47
N LYS A 159 13.71 10.79 14.27
CA LYS A 159 13.30 12.03 14.97
C LYS A 159 11.80 12.29 14.93
N GLU A 160 11.12 11.97 13.83
CA GLU A 160 9.66 12.09 13.70
C GLU A 160 8.92 11.15 14.68
N HIS A 161 9.37 9.91 14.79
CA HIS A 161 8.81 8.92 15.73
C HIS A 161 9.10 9.31 17.19
N LEU A 162 10.27 9.89 17.46
CA LEU A 162 10.65 10.41 18.77
C LEU A 162 9.79 11.61 19.18
N ARG A 163 9.58 12.59 18.29
CA ARG A 163 8.70 13.74 18.53
C ARG A 163 7.27 13.29 18.84
N GLN A 164 6.76 12.33 18.08
CA GLN A 164 5.44 11.76 18.32
C GLN A 164 5.35 11.02 19.67
N PHE A 165 6.42 10.32 20.06
CA PHE A 165 6.51 9.59 21.33
C PHE A 165 6.62 10.55 22.52
N LEU A 166 7.45 11.60 22.42
CA LEU A 166 7.68 12.59 23.49
C LEU A 166 6.49 13.57 23.64
N GLY A 167 5.47 13.45 22.80
CA GLY A 167 4.31 14.34 22.84
C GLY A 167 4.62 15.79 22.46
N GLU A 168 5.78 16.04 21.87
CA GLU A 168 6.15 17.35 21.34
C GLU A 168 5.21 17.74 20.20
N ARG A 169 4.10 18.38 20.56
CA ARG A 169 3.31 19.15 19.62
C ARG A 169 4.17 20.32 19.18
N THR A 170 4.68 20.28 17.96
CA THR A 170 5.20 21.50 17.33
C THR A 170 4.07 22.53 17.38
N LYS A 171 4.27 23.56 18.22
CA LYS A 171 3.50 24.80 18.14
C LYS A 171 3.92 25.50 16.84
N THR A 172 3.48 24.94 15.70
CA THR A 172 3.49 25.68 14.46
C THR A 172 2.33 26.66 14.54
N SER A 173 2.61 27.93 14.38
CA SER A 173 1.58 28.93 14.06
C SER A 173 0.66 28.34 13.00
N PRO A 174 -0.67 28.54 13.07
CA PRO A 174 -1.58 28.00 12.08
C PRO A 174 -1.09 28.40 10.69
N SER A 175 -0.58 27.44 9.92
CA SER A 175 -0.23 27.72 8.53
C SER A 175 -1.52 28.11 7.79
N ALA A 176 -1.42 28.86 6.70
CA ALA A 176 -2.58 29.15 5.82
C ALA A 176 -3.38 27.88 5.47
N SER A 177 -2.72 26.71 5.46
CA SER A 177 -3.32 25.38 5.35
C SER A 177 -4.21 25.01 6.55
N ALA A 178 -3.84 25.36 7.78
CA ALA A 178 -4.63 25.05 8.98
C ALA A 178 -5.88 25.93 9.06
N THR A 179 -5.77 27.21 8.71
CA THR A 179 -6.91 28.14 8.63
C THR A 179 -7.91 27.69 7.56
N ASN A 180 -7.41 27.34 6.36
CA ASN A 180 -8.26 26.78 5.29
C ASN A 180 -8.95 25.49 5.72
N TRP A 181 -8.29 24.65 6.53
CA TRP A 181 -8.90 23.42 7.05
C TRP A 181 -10.01 23.71 8.05
N ALA A 182 -9.83 24.64 8.97
CA ALA A 182 -10.86 25.01 9.95
C ALA A 182 -12.15 25.51 9.28
N LEU A 183 -12.00 26.30 8.21
CA LEU A 183 -13.13 26.81 7.41
C LEU A 183 -13.78 25.71 6.55
N ALA A 184 -13.00 24.78 6.03
CA ALA A 184 -13.48 23.71 5.17
C ALA A 184 -14.16 22.54 5.94
N ALA A 185 -13.74 22.27 7.18
CA ALA A 185 -14.19 21.10 7.93
C ALA A 185 -15.71 21.05 8.17
N PRO A 186 -16.42 22.14 8.53
CA PRO A 186 -17.87 22.15 8.63
C PRO A 186 -18.56 21.83 7.30
N ILE A 187 -18.03 22.37 6.20
CA ILE A 187 -18.56 22.15 4.85
C ILE A 187 -18.39 20.69 4.44
N ILE A 188 -17.21 20.12 4.67
CA ILE A 188 -16.93 18.71 4.42
C ILE A 188 -17.88 17.81 5.24
N LYS A 189 -18.22 18.20 6.46
CA LYS A 189 -19.19 17.48 7.29
C LYS A 189 -20.60 17.53 6.71
N LEU A 190 -21.02 18.65 6.11
CA LEU A 190 -22.29 18.75 5.39
C LEU A 190 -22.30 17.82 4.16
N ILE A 191 -21.23 17.85 3.36
CA ILE A 191 -21.07 16.97 2.19
C ILE A 191 -21.15 15.50 2.60
N SER A 192 -20.42 15.09 3.64
CA SER A 192 -20.41 13.70 4.13
C SER A 192 -21.76 13.21 4.66
N LYS A 193 -22.59 14.12 5.16
CA LYS A 193 -23.99 13.87 5.55
C LYS A 193 -24.98 13.95 4.38
N GLY A 194 -24.47 14.25 3.19
CA GLY A 194 -25.29 14.44 2.00
C GLY A 194 -26.17 15.71 2.00
N LYS A 195 -25.90 16.69 2.86
CA LYS A 195 -26.62 17.98 2.90
C LYS A 195 -26.00 18.92 1.85
N LEU A 196 -26.21 18.60 0.55
CA LEU A 196 -25.47 19.23 -0.55
C LEU A 196 -25.85 20.70 -0.73
N THR A 197 -27.13 21.05 -0.71
CA THR A 197 -27.60 22.45 -0.82
C THR A 197 -27.07 23.31 0.34
N ALA A 198 -27.11 22.77 1.57
CA ALA A 198 -26.55 23.47 2.73
C ALA A 198 -25.02 23.64 2.60
N ALA A 199 -24.34 22.69 1.99
CA ALA A 199 -22.91 22.81 1.71
C ALA A 199 -22.63 23.90 0.66
N GLU A 200 -23.44 24.03 -0.40
CA GLU A 200 -23.33 25.13 -1.38
C GLU A 200 -23.49 26.50 -0.71
N THR A 201 -24.50 26.65 0.13
CA THR A 201 -24.73 27.90 0.89
C THR A 201 -23.54 28.21 1.81
N ALA A 202 -23.05 27.20 2.54
CA ALA A 202 -21.89 27.36 3.42
C ALA A 202 -20.61 27.74 2.67
N ILE A 203 -20.43 27.22 1.45
CA ILE A 203 -19.27 27.59 0.58
C ILE A 203 -19.40 29.04 0.14
N LYS A 204 -20.61 29.51 -0.22
CA LYS A 204 -20.86 30.92 -0.63
C LYS A 204 -20.56 31.90 0.51
N ALA A 205 -20.92 31.55 1.72
CA ALA A 205 -20.70 32.37 2.92
C ALA A 205 -19.27 32.28 3.50
N SER A 206 -18.45 31.32 3.03
CA SER A 206 -17.13 31.11 3.57
C SER A 206 -16.10 32.10 3.02
N PRO A 207 -15.17 32.63 3.85
CA PRO A 207 -14.06 33.49 3.42
C PRO A 207 -12.93 32.71 2.75
N LEU A 208 -13.15 31.46 2.34
CA LEU A 208 -12.16 30.66 1.63
C LEU A 208 -11.80 31.30 0.28
N ALA A 209 -10.51 31.29 -0.06
CA ALA A 209 -10.05 31.70 -1.38
C ALA A 209 -10.70 30.86 -2.50
N VAL A 210 -10.71 31.40 -3.72
CA VAL A 210 -11.41 30.81 -4.89
C VAL A 210 -11.04 29.34 -5.11
N GLY A 211 -9.74 28.99 -5.17
CA GLY A 211 -9.28 27.62 -5.42
C GLY A 211 -9.74 26.60 -4.37
N PRO A 212 -9.55 26.82 -3.06
CA PRO A 212 -10.10 25.98 -2.00
C PRO A 212 -11.63 25.88 -2.05
N SER A 213 -12.35 26.99 -2.27
CA SER A 213 -13.81 27.00 -2.42
C SER A 213 -14.26 26.13 -3.60
N ASP A 214 -13.60 26.21 -4.74
CA ASP A 214 -13.97 25.46 -5.94
C ASP A 214 -13.61 23.98 -5.83
N ARG A 215 -12.56 23.62 -5.09
CA ARG A 215 -12.36 22.22 -4.71
C ARG A 215 -13.51 21.67 -3.86
N LEU A 216 -14.07 22.46 -2.97
CA LEU A 216 -15.27 22.05 -2.20
C LEU A 216 -16.50 21.97 -3.08
N ARG A 217 -16.70 22.92 -4.01
CA ARG A 217 -17.79 22.87 -5.01
C ARG A 217 -17.71 21.62 -5.87
N ALA A 218 -16.53 21.24 -6.33
CA ALA A 218 -16.33 19.99 -7.06
C ALA A 218 -16.73 18.75 -6.22
N LYS A 219 -16.48 18.75 -4.91
CA LYS A 219 -16.94 17.67 -4.02
C LYS A 219 -18.46 17.66 -3.86
N VAL A 220 -19.09 18.81 -3.77
CA VAL A 220 -20.56 18.91 -3.75
C VAL A 220 -21.14 18.43 -5.08
N ALA A 221 -20.57 18.89 -6.20
CA ALA A 221 -20.94 18.42 -7.54
C ALA A 221 -20.83 16.89 -7.65
N PHE A 222 -19.74 16.31 -7.17
CA PHE A 222 -19.60 14.86 -7.10
C PHE A 222 -20.69 14.21 -6.22
N GLY A 223 -21.07 14.86 -5.13
CA GLY A 223 -22.20 14.41 -4.30
C GLY A 223 -23.53 14.35 -5.06
N TYR A 224 -23.81 15.35 -5.92
CA TYR A 224 -24.96 15.34 -6.83
C TYR A 224 -24.86 14.20 -7.85
N LEU A 225 -23.68 13.99 -8.44
CA LEU A 225 -23.43 12.89 -9.38
C LEU A 225 -23.78 11.53 -8.76
N LEU A 226 -23.36 11.29 -7.51
CA LEU A 226 -23.67 10.06 -6.77
C LEU A 226 -25.19 9.88 -6.48
N ARG A 227 -25.96 10.96 -6.56
CA ARG A 227 -27.43 10.94 -6.45
C ARG A 227 -28.14 10.87 -7.80
N LYS A 228 -27.40 10.65 -8.87
CA LYS A 228 -27.90 10.63 -10.26
C LYS A 228 -28.43 11.99 -10.74
N ASP A 229 -28.07 13.07 -10.05
CA ASP A 229 -28.34 14.44 -10.48
C ASP A 229 -27.10 14.98 -11.23
N ALA A 230 -26.89 14.45 -12.43
CA ALA A 230 -25.78 14.83 -13.28
C ALA A 230 -25.91 16.28 -13.79
N GLN A 231 -27.12 16.82 -13.89
CA GLN A 231 -27.36 18.20 -14.33
C GLN A 231 -26.85 19.21 -13.30
N SER A 232 -27.22 19.07 -12.01
CA SER A 232 -26.69 19.91 -10.93
C SER A 232 -25.19 19.73 -10.74
N SER A 233 -24.71 18.49 -10.92
CA SER A 233 -23.27 18.18 -10.89
C SER A 233 -22.52 18.95 -11.96
N LEU A 234 -22.96 18.88 -13.22
CA LEU A 234 -22.32 19.56 -14.34
C LEU A 234 -22.33 21.09 -14.15
N ARG A 235 -23.49 21.66 -13.82
CA ARG A 235 -23.63 23.09 -13.54
C ARG A 235 -22.62 23.59 -12.51
N LEU A 236 -22.51 22.90 -11.38
CA LEU A 236 -21.64 23.34 -10.28
C LEU A 236 -20.16 23.09 -10.59
N ALA A 237 -19.83 21.95 -11.20
CA ALA A 237 -18.46 21.59 -11.54
C ALA A 237 -17.90 22.47 -12.67
N SER A 238 -18.68 22.76 -13.73
CA SER A 238 -18.25 23.62 -14.84
C SER A 238 -17.98 25.05 -14.39
N MET A 239 -18.86 25.60 -13.54
CA MET A 239 -18.65 26.91 -12.94
C MET A 239 -17.35 26.96 -12.12
N ALA A 240 -17.07 25.95 -11.32
CA ALA A 240 -15.85 25.86 -10.51
C ALA A 240 -14.61 25.69 -11.42
N ALA A 241 -14.70 24.85 -12.47
CA ALA A 241 -13.62 24.65 -13.44
C ALA A 241 -13.21 25.94 -14.13
N ASN A 242 -14.18 26.71 -14.63
CA ASN A 242 -13.91 27.96 -15.34
C ASN A 242 -13.19 29.00 -14.48
N ARG A 243 -13.43 29.01 -13.16
CA ARG A 243 -12.82 29.98 -12.24
C ARG A 243 -11.45 29.52 -11.69
N SER A 244 -11.22 28.22 -11.56
CA SER A 244 -10.11 27.70 -10.77
C SER A 244 -9.21 26.72 -11.50
N ARG A 245 -9.32 26.58 -12.83
CA ARG A 245 -8.53 25.64 -13.62
C ARG A 245 -7.02 25.85 -13.45
N SER A 246 -6.58 27.09 -13.22
CA SER A 246 -5.19 27.44 -12.95
C SER A 246 -4.67 26.93 -11.58
N SER A 247 -5.55 26.49 -10.68
CA SER A 247 -5.19 26.08 -9.31
C SER A 247 -5.62 24.66 -8.93
N THR A 248 -6.51 24.04 -9.70
CA THR A 248 -7.01 22.69 -9.44
C THR A 248 -7.65 22.06 -10.67
N SER A 249 -7.45 20.77 -10.87
CA SER A 249 -8.04 20.02 -11.98
C SER A 249 -9.29 19.21 -11.58
N LEU A 250 -9.62 19.14 -10.29
CA LEU A 250 -10.74 18.33 -9.80
C LEU A 250 -12.12 18.76 -10.37
N PRO A 251 -12.42 20.06 -10.52
CA PRO A 251 -13.69 20.46 -11.13
C PRO A 251 -13.86 19.97 -12.58
N ASP A 252 -12.80 20.03 -13.41
CA ASP A 252 -12.85 19.50 -14.77
C ASP A 252 -13.13 18.00 -14.78
N TRP A 253 -12.53 17.22 -13.87
CA TRP A 253 -12.79 15.79 -13.74
C TRP A 253 -14.28 15.51 -13.46
N VAL A 254 -14.86 16.21 -12.47
CA VAL A 254 -16.27 16.00 -12.08
C VAL A 254 -17.21 16.48 -13.18
N ALA A 255 -16.90 17.59 -13.86
CA ALA A 255 -17.68 18.08 -15.00
C ALA A 255 -17.66 17.07 -16.15
N GLY A 256 -16.50 16.46 -16.44
CA GLY A 256 -16.37 15.40 -17.43
C GLY A 256 -17.23 14.19 -17.13
N LEU A 257 -17.22 13.69 -15.87
CA LEU A 257 -18.05 12.57 -15.45
C LEU A 257 -19.56 12.90 -15.55
N ALA A 258 -19.95 14.11 -15.16
CA ALA A 258 -21.34 14.54 -15.24
C ALA A 258 -21.82 14.70 -16.69
N ALA A 259 -21.02 15.33 -17.55
CA ALA A 259 -21.30 15.46 -18.98
C ALA A 259 -21.42 14.07 -19.64
N TYR A 260 -20.52 13.14 -19.30
CA TYR A 260 -20.56 11.76 -19.81
C TYR A 260 -21.87 11.04 -19.42
N GLN A 261 -22.31 11.16 -18.16
CA GLN A 261 -23.58 10.57 -17.71
C GLN A 261 -24.81 11.19 -18.39
N LEU A 262 -24.71 12.46 -18.82
CA LEU A 262 -25.77 13.14 -19.58
C LEU A 262 -25.76 12.83 -21.08
N GLY A 263 -24.83 12.00 -21.57
CA GLY A 263 -24.65 11.74 -23.00
C GLY A 263 -24.02 12.91 -23.77
N ARG A 264 -23.53 13.95 -23.07
CA ARG A 264 -22.86 15.11 -23.68
C ARG A 264 -21.39 14.81 -23.95
N PHE A 265 -21.17 13.83 -24.84
CA PHE A 265 -19.83 13.24 -25.00
C PHE A 265 -18.75 14.21 -25.53
N LYS A 266 -19.08 15.15 -26.43
CA LYS A 266 -18.13 16.18 -26.87
C LYS A 266 -17.69 17.07 -25.70
N GLU A 267 -18.64 17.48 -24.87
CA GLU A 267 -18.39 18.28 -23.68
C GLU A 267 -17.58 17.49 -22.63
N ALA A 268 -17.90 16.22 -22.42
CA ALA A 268 -17.15 15.32 -21.55
C ALA A 268 -15.69 15.19 -22.00
N ALA A 269 -15.44 14.96 -23.30
CA ALA A 269 -14.10 14.89 -23.87
C ALA A 269 -13.28 16.18 -23.64
N LEU A 270 -13.93 17.35 -23.76
CA LEU A 270 -13.29 18.61 -23.48
C LEU A 270 -12.83 18.71 -22.01
N TYR A 271 -13.71 18.44 -21.04
CA TYR A 271 -13.36 18.52 -19.63
C TYR A 271 -12.32 17.50 -19.23
N PHE A 272 -12.43 16.26 -19.68
CA PHE A 272 -11.42 15.23 -19.42
C PHE A 272 -10.05 15.58 -20.03
N GLY A 273 -10.04 16.14 -21.23
CA GLY A 273 -8.82 16.62 -21.88
C GLY A 273 -8.16 17.77 -21.11
N LEU A 274 -8.95 18.73 -20.61
CA LEU A 274 -8.46 19.81 -19.75
C LEU A 274 -7.90 19.28 -18.42
N HIS A 275 -8.59 18.31 -17.80
CA HIS A 275 -8.08 17.62 -16.61
C HIS A 275 -6.73 16.94 -16.87
N SER A 276 -6.60 16.20 -17.98
CA SER A 276 -5.36 15.51 -18.36
C SER A 276 -4.18 16.45 -18.55
N ARG A 277 -4.41 17.61 -19.17
CA ARG A 277 -3.35 18.60 -19.46
C ARG A 277 -2.99 19.48 -18.27
N SER A 278 -3.73 19.39 -17.16
CA SER A 278 -3.51 20.25 -16.01
C SER A 278 -2.14 20.00 -15.35
N ALA A 279 -1.42 21.08 -15.04
CA ALA A 279 -0.20 21.03 -14.24
C ALA A 279 -0.44 20.52 -12.79
N HIS A 280 -1.69 20.63 -12.31
CA HIS A 280 -2.11 20.17 -10.98
C HIS A 280 -2.56 18.71 -10.96
N ALA A 281 -2.56 18.01 -12.09
CA ALA A 281 -2.87 16.58 -12.19
C ALA A 281 -1.58 15.76 -12.12
N GLY A 282 -1.54 14.78 -11.22
CA GLY A 282 -0.48 13.76 -11.23
C GLY A 282 -0.70 12.73 -12.33
N GLU A 283 0.27 11.84 -12.53
CA GLU A 283 0.29 10.84 -13.62
C GLU A 283 -1.00 10.00 -13.70
N TRP A 284 -1.52 9.54 -12.57
CA TRP A 284 -2.78 8.79 -12.48
C TRP A 284 -3.98 9.57 -13.01
N ASN A 285 -4.08 10.84 -12.62
CA ASN A 285 -5.16 11.73 -13.06
C ASN A 285 -4.99 12.12 -14.53
N LYS A 286 -3.76 12.33 -15.01
CA LYS A 286 -3.48 12.63 -16.40
C LYS A 286 -3.86 11.48 -17.31
N SER A 287 -3.48 10.24 -16.94
CA SER A 287 -3.86 9.04 -17.71
C SER A 287 -5.36 8.80 -17.69
N ALA A 288 -6.02 8.99 -16.52
CA ALA A 288 -7.47 8.87 -16.41
C ALA A 288 -8.19 9.88 -17.32
N GLY A 289 -7.82 11.16 -17.24
CA GLY A 289 -8.40 12.21 -18.10
C GLY A 289 -8.24 11.91 -19.59
N ALA A 290 -7.04 11.48 -20.00
CA ALA A 290 -6.78 11.13 -21.40
C ALA A 290 -7.61 9.92 -21.85
N TYR A 291 -7.69 8.86 -21.07
CA TYR A 291 -8.47 7.67 -21.41
C TYR A 291 -9.97 7.98 -21.51
N TRP A 292 -10.52 8.75 -20.56
CA TRP A 292 -11.92 9.13 -20.57
C TRP A 292 -12.26 10.14 -21.68
N ALA A 293 -11.32 11.00 -22.08
CA ALA A 293 -11.47 11.86 -23.27
C ALA A 293 -11.60 11.01 -24.53
N ALA A 294 -10.69 10.03 -24.73
CA ALA A 294 -10.75 9.09 -25.83
C ALA A 294 -12.08 8.32 -25.84
N ARG A 295 -12.46 7.76 -24.71
CA ARG A 295 -13.71 7.01 -24.56
C ARG A 295 -14.94 7.84 -24.89
N SER A 296 -14.96 9.10 -24.52
CA SER A 296 -16.05 10.03 -24.83
C SER A 296 -16.13 10.32 -26.35
N LEU A 297 -14.98 10.49 -27.01
CA LEU A 297 -14.93 10.75 -28.45
C LEU A 297 -15.42 9.58 -29.30
N LEU A 298 -15.21 8.33 -28.84
CA LEU A 298 -15.74 7.15 -29.55
C LEU A 298 -17.26 7.19 -29.70
N HIS A 299 -17.99 7.71 -28.74
CA HIS A 299 -19.43 7.89 -28.83
C HIS A 299 -19.86 8.93 -29.87
N THR A 300 -18.93 9.74 -30.38
CA THR A 300 -19.19 10.78 -31.38
C THR A 300 -18.57 10.48 -32.75
N GLY A 301 -18.07 9.26 -32.95
CA GLY A 301 -17.39 8.85 -34.19
C GLY A 301 -15.95 9.38 -34.33
N GLY A 302 -15.40 10.03 -33.30
CA GLY A 302 -14.07 10.67 -33.32
C GLY A 302 -12.91 9.68 -33.10
N GLN A 303 -12.82 8.60 -33.90
CA GLN A 303 -11.83 7.53 -33.72
C GLN A 303 -10.38 8.01 -33.79
N ALA A 304 -10.05 8.88 -34.74
CA ALA A 304 -8.68 9.40 -34.92
C ALA A 304 -8.24 10.24 -33.71
N GLU A 305 -9.14 11.06 -33.17
CA GLU A 305 -8.85 11.89 -32.00
C GLU A 305 -8.80 11.04 -30.72
N ALA A 306 -9.69 10.04 -30.58
CA ALA A 306 -9.64 9.07 -29.49
C ALA A 306 -8.30 8.34 -29.44
N LYS A 307 -7.77 7.91 -30.60
CA LYS A 307 -6.46 7.28 -30.70
C LYS A 307 -5.33 8.18 -30.18
N ARG A 308 -5.35 9.48 -30.49
CA ARG A 308 -4.36 10.44 -29.97
C ARG A 308 -4.43 10.54 -28.45
N TRP A 309 -5.62 10.56 -27.88
CA TRP A 309 -5.79 10.60 -26.42
C TRP A 309 -5.36 9.30 -25.74
N TRP A 310 -5.60 8.13 -26.34
CA TRP A 310 -5.04 6.88 -25.83
C TRP A 310 -3.51 6.90 -25.86
N GLN A 311 -2.87 7.46 -26.89
CA GLN A 311 -1.41 7.63 -26.92
C GLN A 311 -0.91 8.46 -25.74
N VAL A 312 -1.64 9.51 -25.36
CA VAL A 312 -1.31 10.31 -24.17
C VAL A 312 -1.46 9.49 -22.88
N ALA A 313 -2.54 8.73 -22.74
CA ALA A 313 -2.76 7.88 -21.57
C ALA A 313 -1.68 6.79 -21.44
N ALA A 314 -1.32 6.14 -22.56
CA ALA A 314 -0.36 5.04 -22.64
C ALA A 314 1.06 5.41 -22.18
N GLN A 315 1.43 6.69 -22.19
CA GLN A 315 2.72 7.17 -21.66
C GLN A 315 2.88 6.89 -20.16
N TYR A 316 1.76 6.77 -19.41
CA TYR A 316 1.73 6.51 -17.98
C TYR A 316 1.60 5.00 -17.68
N ARG A 317 2.60 4.24 -18.10
CA ARG A 317 2.63 2.75 -18.22
C ARG A 317 2.14 1.95 -17.02
N PHE A 318 2.36 2.43 -15.80
CA PHE A 318 2.01 1.73 -14.56
C PHE A 318 0.74 2.25 -13.89
N THR A 319 -0.02 3.10 -14.57
CA THR A 319 -1.34 3.53 -14.10
C THR A 319 -2.44 2.63 -14.66
N PHE A 320 -3.58 2.57 -14.00
CA PHE A 320 -4.72 1.75 -14.44
C PHE A 320 -5.16 2.11 -15.88
N TYR A 321 -5.42 3.38 -16.12
CA TYR A 321 -5.85 3.86 -17.44
C TYR A 321 -4.72 3.88 -18.47
N GLY A 322 -3.48 3.98 -18.01
CA GLY A 322 -2.33 3.86 -18.90
C GLY A 322 -2.20 2.45 -19.48
N GLN A 323 -2.36 1.41 -18.65
CA GLN A 323 -2.32 0.01 -19.11
C GLN A 323 -3.52 -0.33 -20.00
N LEU A 324 -4.73 0.16 -19.67
CA LEU A 324 -5.88 0.03 -20.56
C LEU A 324 -5.61 0.66 -21.92
N ALA A 325 -5.06 1.88 -21.95
CA ALA A 325 -4.73 2.57 -23.21
C ALA A 325 -3.67 1.83 -24.03
N GLN A 326 -2.65 1.26 -23.39
CA GLN A 326 -1.65 0.44 -24.08
C GLN A 326 -2.29 -0.78 -24.75
N ALA A 327 -3.21 -1.44 -24.06
CA ALA A 327 -3.90 -2.62 -24.57
C ALA A 327 -4.83 -2.29 -25.77
N GLU A 328 -5.42 -1.08 -25.84
CA GLU A 328 -6.22 -0.62 -27.00
C GLU A 328 -5.37 -0.54 -28.29
N PHE A 329 -4.05 -0.45 -28.20
CA PHE A 329 -3.15 -0.47 -29.37
C PHE A 329 -2.69 -1.89 -29.77
N GLY A 330 -3.18 -2.93 -29.12
CA GLY A 330 -2.81 -4.32 -29.42
C GLY A 330 -1.45 -4.77 -28.92
N GLY A 331 -0.83 -4.01 -28.01
CA GLY A 331 0.46 -4.38 -27.44
C GLY A 331 0.70 -3.68 -26.11
N ALA A 332 0.74 -4.44 -25.02
CA ALA A 332 1.54 -4.03 -23.90
C ALA A 332 2.99 -3.89 -24.40
N GLN A 333 3.61 -2.71 -24.24
CA GLN A 333 5.07 -2.64 -24.43
C GLN A 333 5.65 -3.67 -23.50
N VAL A 334 6.34 -4.65 -24.06
CA VAL A 334 7.05 -5.68 -23.29
C VAL A 334 8.07 -4.93 -22.44
N GLU A 335 7.70 -4.68 -21.19
CA GLU A 335 8.65 -4.15 -20.21
C GLU A 335 9.78 -5.14 -20.11
N GLU A 336 11.00 -4.68 -20.19
CA GLU A 336 12.13 -5.51 -19.82
C GLU A 336 12.11 -5.71 -18.30
N TRP A 337 11.48 -6.79 -17.86
CA TRP A 337 11.47 -7.23 -16.46
C TRP A 337 12.81 -7.82 -16.01
N LYS A 338 13.88 -7.62 -16.83
CA LYS A 338 15.21 -8.09 -16.48
C LYS A 338 15.66 -7.46 -15.16
N GLN A 339 16.05 -8.33 -14.25
CA GLN A 339 16.76 -7.88 -13.06
C GLN A 339 18.05 -7.19 -13.49
N THR A 340 18.27 -6.02 -12.91
CA THR A 340 19.51 -5.27 -13.18
C THR A 340 20.60 -5.86 -12.30
N THR A 341 21.49 -6.68 -12.87
CA THR A 341 22.65 -7.21 -12.15
C THR A 341 23.51 -6.04 -11.64
N PRO A 342 23.72 -5.90 -10.33
CA PRO A 342 24.63 -4.90 -9.80
C PRO A 342 26.04 -5.11 -10.34
N LYS A 343 26.74 -4.01 -10.63
CA LYS A 343 28.16 -4.05 -11.00
C LYS A 343 29.02 -4.19 -9.74
N THR A 344 30.24 -4.69 -9.90
CA THR A 344 31.26 -4.73 -8.84
C THR A 344 31.34 -3.44 -8.03
N GLY A 345 31.42 -2.30 -8.70
CA GLY A 345 31.48 -1.00 -8.05
C GLY A 345 30.21 -0.56 -7.31
N ASP A 346 29.06 -1.22 -7.52
CA ASP A 346 27.84 -0.92 -6.76
C ASP A 346 27.96 -1.48 -5.32
N PHE A 347 28.46 -2.68 -5.18
CA PHE A 347 28.70 -3.29 -3.88
C PHE A 347 29.84 -2.58 -3.12
N SER A 348 30.95 -2.26 -3.79
CA SER A 348 32.05 -1.49 -3.18
C SER A 348 31.54 -0.19 -2.58
N LYS A 349 30.75 0.58 -3.32
CA LYS A 349 30.11 1.83 -2.81
C LYS A 349 29.19 1.61 -1.62
N MET A 350 28.53 0.44 -1.56
CA MET A 350 27.70 0.07 -0.42
C MET A 350 28.55 -0.23 0.81
N MET A 351 29.67 -0.96 0.63
CA MET A 351 30.58 -1.35 1.71
C MET A 351 31.33 -0.16 2.35
N GLU A 352 31.57 0.92 1.60
CA GLU A 352 32.13 2.17 2.13
C GLU A 352 31.27 2.84 3.22
N LYS A 353 30.02 2.45 3.33
CA LYS A 353 29.06 3.05 4.26
C LYS A 353 28.65 2.04 5.34
N PRO A 354 28.71 2.40 6.64
CA PRO A 354 28.39 1.44 7.71
C PRO A 354 27.02 0.78 7.58
N GLY A 355 25.98 1.54 7.19
CA GLY A 355 24.64 1.00 6.95
C GLY A 355 24.56 0.08 5.73
N GLY A 356 25.30 0.39 4.66
CA GLY A 356 25.40 -0.47 3.47
C GLY A 356 26.13 -1.78 3.78
N LEU A 357 27.26 -1.69 4.47
CA LEU A 357 28.03 -2.86 4.89
C LEU A 357 27.20 -3.79 5.79
N ARG A 358 26.49 -3.24 6.78
CA ARG A 358 25.58 -4.02 7.63
C ARG A 358 24.42 -4.63 6.85
N ALA A 359 23.87 -3.91 5.89
CA ALA A 359 22.78 -4.43 5.05
C ALA A 359 23.22 -5.66 4.24
N LEU A 360 24.42 -5.62 3.62
CA LEU A 360 24.99 -6.74 2.89
C LEU A 360 25.24 -7.94 3.83
N ALA A 361 25.84 -7.71 5.00
CA ALA A 361 26.06 -8.76 5.99
C ALA A 361 24.76 -9.39 6.49
N LEU A 362 23.72 -8.59 6.73
CA LEU A 362 22.39 -9.07 7.13
C LEU A 362 21.73 -9.90 6.03
N ALA A 363 21.85 -9.47 4.78
CA ALA A 363 21.37 -10.26 3.63
C ALA A 363 22.14 -11.59 3.51
N GLN A 364 23.46 -11.57 3.70
CA GLN A 364 24.32 -12.77 3.68
C GLN A 364 23.87 -13.82 4.71
N VAL A 365 23.46 -13.39 5.91
CA VAL A 365 22.98 -14.30 6.97
C VAL A 365 21.49 -14.61 6.90
N GLY A 366 20.76 -14.14 5.86
CA GLY A 366 19.35 -14.40 5.66
C GLY A 366 18.40 -13.46 6.45
N GLU A 367 18.92 -12.44 7.14
CA GLU A 367 18.13 -11.47 7.89
C GLU A 367 17.56 -10.37 6.99
N ILE A 368 16.80 -10.78 5.97
CA ILE A 368 16.28 -9.95 4.86
C ILE A 368 15.54 -8.71 5.37
N ARG A 369 14.68 -8.86 6.38
CA ARG A 369 13.93 -7.72 6.94
C ARG A 369 14.84 -6.67 7.57
N ARG A 370 15.89 -7.09 8.28
CA ARG A 370 16.85 -6.16 8.90
C ARG A 370 17.74 -5.49 7.87
N ALA A 371 18.13 -6.24 6.83
CA ALA A 371 18.85 -5.70 5.68
C ALA A 371 18.04 -4.60 4.99
N ASP A 372 16.76 -4.85 4.76
CA ASP A 372 15.83 -3.89 4.16
C ASP A 372 15.69 -2.61 5.03
N GLU A 373 15.56 -2.77 6.36
CA GLU A 373 15.51 -1.65 7.32
C GLU A 373 16.78 -0.78 7.28
N GLU A 374 17.98 -1.38 7.17
CA GLU A 374 19.25 -0.64 6.99
C GLU A 374 19.24 0.15 5.68
N LEU A 375 18.89 -0.46 4.56
CA LEU A 375 18.88 0.22 3.27
C LEU A 375 17.84 1.34 3.20
N LEU A 376 16.68 1.18 3.80
CA LEU A 376 15.66 2.22 3.85
C LEU A 376 16.15 3.49 4.56
N GLN A 377 16.94 3.31 5.61
CA GLN A 377 17.53 4.40 6.34
C GLN A 377 18.58 5.13 5.50
N PHE A 378 19.37 4.35 4.79
CA PHE A 378 20.41 4.84 3.90
C PHE A 378 19.82 5.61 2.70
N LEU A 379 18.73 5.11 2.10
CA LEU A 379 17.98 5.79 1.05
C LEU A 379 17.54 7.20 1.42
N GLY A 380 17.19 7.45 2.66
CA GLY A 380 16.68 8.74 3.11
C GLY A 380 17.58 9.92 2.82
N LYS A 381 18.91 9.71 2.78
CA LYS A 381 19.94 10.73 2.55
C LYS A 381 20.71 10.58 1.24
N ALA A 382 20.39 9.56 0.43
CA ALA A 382 21.10 9.24 -0.79
C ALA A 382 20.77 10.22 -1.93
N GLY A 383 21.79 10.70 -2.65
CA GLY A 383 21.61 11.38 -3.93
C GLY A 383 21.18 10.41 -5.04
N SER A 384 20.92 10.90 -6.26
CA SER A 384 20.38 10.10 -7.38
C SER A 384 21.25 8.87 -7.72
N LYS A 385 22.56 9.06 -7.88
CA LYS A 385 23.49 7.97 -8.22
C LYS A 385 23.48 6.85 -7.16
N LEU A 386 23.58 7.22 -5.88
CA LEU A 386 23.56 6.27 -4.78
C LEU A 386 22.17 5.61 -4.62
N THR A 387 21.08 6.36 -4.84
CA THR A 387 19.72 5.79 -4.87
C THR A 387 19.62 4.71 -5.95
N GLY A 388 20.18 4.94 -7.15
CA GLY A 388 20.22 3.94 -8.22
C GLY A 388 21.01 2.68 -7.81
N THR A 389 22.17 2.85 -7.20
CA THR A 389 22.97 1.74 -6.66
C THR A 389 22.19 0.93 -5.62
N ILE A 390 21.63 1.60 -4.60
CA ILE A 390 20.82 0.95 -3.56
C ILE A 390 19.64 0.19 -4.17
N THR A 391 18.96 0.78 -5.15
CA THR A 391 17.79 0.15 -5.81
C THR A 391 18.17 -1.14 -6.51
N ARG A 392 19.27 -1.16 -7.29
CA ARG A 392 19.76 -2.36 -7.98
C ARG A 392 20.20 -3.45 -7.00
N VAL A 393 20.98 -3.07 -5.97
CA VAL A 393 21.45 -4.01 -4.94
C VAL A 393 20.26 -4.58 -4.16
N ALA A 394 19.29 -3.74 -3.78
CA ALA A 394 18.10 -4.19 -3.07
C ALA A 394 17.24 -5.15 -3.91
N GLU A 395 17.09 -4.88 -5.20
CA GLU A 395 16.40 -5.78 -6.12
C GLU A 395 17.11 -7.12 -6.21
N HIS A 396 18.42 -7.11 -6.42
CA HIS A 396 19.25 -8.30 -6.56
C HIS A 396 19.24 -9.20 -5.30
N LEU A 397 19.27 -8.58 -4.12
CA LEU A 397 19.27 -9.27 -2.83
C LEU A 397 17.87 -9.62 -2.32
N GLY A 398 16.80 -9.40 -3.09
CA GLY A 398 15.44 -9.68 -2.65
C GLY A 398 14.96 -8.82 -1.49
N LEU A 399 15.38 -7.55 -1.41
CA LEU A 399 14.99 -6.58 -0.38
C LEU A 399 13.84 -5.69 -0.89
N PRO A 400 12.58 -6.12 -0.75
CA PRO A 400 11.48 -5.57 -1.54
C PRO A 400 11.11 -4.13 -1.17
N GLN A 401 11.21 -3.73 0.10
CA GLN A 401 10.88 -2.36 0.50
C GLN A 401 11.91 -1.35 -0.03
N ALA A 402 13.20 -1.66 0.10
CA ALA A 402 14.27 -0.79 -0.37
C ALA A 402 14.26 -0.69 -1.89
N ALA A 403 13.99 -1.79 -2.61
CA ALA A 403 13.84 -1.78 -4.06
C ALA A 403 12.71 -0.85 -4.51
N VAL A 404 11.49 -1.06 -4.01
CA VAL A 404 10.31 -0.24 -4.40
C VAL A 404 10.49 1.22 -3.99
N ARG A 405 10.96 1.50 -2.78
CA ARG A 405 11.13 2.89 -2.30
C ARG A 405 12.27 3.60 -3.00
N GLY A 406 13.33 2.89 -3.35
CA GLY A 406 14.41 3.40 -4.18
C GLY A 406 13.92 3.75 -5.59
N ALA A 407 13.16 2.86 -6.22
CA ALA A 407 12.54 3.08 -7.51
C ALA A 407 11.59 4.29 -7.50
N PHE A 408 10.72 4.42 -6.50
CA PHE A 408 9.88 5.61 -6.34
C PHE A 408 10.69 6.89 -6.15
N ARG A 409 11.80 6.83 -5.40
CA ARG A 409 12.65 7.99 -5.21
C ARG A 409 13.35 8.41 -6.50
N LEU A 410 13.77 7.44 -7.32
CA LEU A 410 14.31 7.72 -8.65
C LEU A 410 13.27 8.42 -9.52
N SER A 411 12.07 7.88 -9.62
CA SER A 411 11.00 8.43 -10.45
C SER A 411 10.49 9.78 -9.93
N ALA A 412 9.90 9.80 -8.73
CA ALA A 412 9.23 11.00 -8.20
C ALA A 412 10.22 12.07 -7.71
N GLY A 413 11.34 11.65 -7.10
CA GLY A 413 12.32 12.56 -6.51
C GLY A 413 13.33 13.12 -7.51
N PHE A 414 13.81 12.29 -8.43
CA PHE A 414 14.87 12.66 -9.36
C PHE A 414 14.43 12.69 -10.84
N LYS A 415 13.19 12.35 -11.15
CA LYS A 415 12.64 12.30 -12.52
C LYS A 415 13.42 11.34 -13.45
N LEU A 416 13.95 10.27 -12.88
CA LEU A 416 14.66 9.21 -13.58
C LEU A 416 13.76 7.98 -13.76
N ASN A 417 13.94 7.22 -14.82
CA ASN A 417 13.23 5.96 -15.03
C ASN A 417 13.87 4.86 -14.16
N PRO A 418 13.15 4.30 -13.18
CA PRO A 418 13.65 3.19 -12.38
C PRO A 418 13.52 1.87 -13.14
N PRO A 419 14.28 0.82 -12.77
CA PRO A 419 14.06 -0.53 -13.25
C PRO A 419 12.62 -0.99 -12.94
N ALA A 420 11.92 -1.52 -13.93
CA ALA A 420 10.55 -2.01 -13.74
C ALA A 420 10.48 -3.12 -12.68
N ALA A 421 11.46 -4.01 -12.67
CA ALA A 421 11.57 -5.10 -11.71
C ALA A 421 11.66 -4.60 -10.25
N ALA A 422 12.36 -3.49 -10.00
CA ALA A 422 12.45 -2.90 -8.67
C ALA A 422 11.11 -2.29 -8.19
N LEU A 423 10.23 -1.86 -9.11
CA LEU A 423 8.89 -1.37 -8.77
C LEU A 423 7.92 -2.48 -8.36
N TYR A 424 8.19 -3.71 -8.81
CA TYR A 424 7.31 -4.87 -8.64
C TYR A 424 8.10 -6.09 -8.13
N PRO A 425 8.71 -6.05 -6.94
CA PRO A 425 9.51 -7.14 -6.40
C PRO A 425 8.67 -8.40 -6.18
N GLN A 426 9.33 -9.56 -6.26
CA GLN A 426 8.76 -10.89 -6.02
C GLN A 426 9.49 -11.54 -4.84
N PRO A 427 9.14 -11.19 -3.59
CA PRO A 427 9.78 -11.81 -2.42
C PRO A 427 9.38 -13.28 -2.29
N GLU A 428 10.27 -14.07 -1.68
CA GLU A 428 10.08 -15.51 -1.51
C GLU A 428 9.11 -15.90 -0.37
N TRP A 429 8.43 -14.93 0.23
CA TRP A 429 7.46 -15.21 1.28
C TRP A 429 6.33 -16.09 0.79
N ARG A 430 5.99 -17.10 1.56
CA ARG A 430 4.91 -18.03 1.25
C ARG A 430 3.90 -18.07 2.38
N PRO A 431 2.61 -18.23 2.08
CA PRO A 431 1.61 -18.52 3.12
C PRO A 431 1.91 -19.87 3.80
N ASP A 432 1.63 -19.99 5.10
CA ASP A 432 1.84 -21.24 5.86
C ASP A 432 1.15 -22.47 5.24
N GLU A 433 0.04 -22.25 4.54
CA GLU A 433 -0.78 -23.31 3.92
C GLU A 433 -0.52 -23.46 2.41
N GLY A 434 0.54 -22.85 1.91
CA GLY A 434 0.73 -22.73 0.47
C GLY A 434 -0.20 -21.68 -0.16
N ARG A 435 -0.11 -21.53 -1.49
CA ARG A 435 -0.90 -20.56 -2.24
C ARG A 435 -2.25 -21.15 -2.62
N THR A 436 -3.32 -20.42 -2.32
CA THR A 436 -4.70 -20.71 -2.70
C THR A 436 -5.36 -19.58 -3.48
N VAL A 437 -4.60 -18.54 -3.78
CA VAL A 437 -4.92 -17.37 -4.61
C VAL A 437 -3.69 -17.06 -5.43
N ASP A 438 -3.87 -16.62 -6.68
CA ASP A 438 -2.80 -16.26 -7.61
C ASP A 438 -1.70 -15.41 -6.95
N GLU A 439 -0.46 -15.76 -7.20
CA GLU A 439 0.70 -15.00 -6.74
C GLU A 439 0.63 -13.54 -7.19
N ALA A 440 0.25 -13.30 -8.45
CA ALA A 440 0.11 -11.95 -8.99
C ALA A 440 -0.90 -11.11 -8.21
N LEU A 441 -2.04 -11.70 -7.80
CA LEU A 441 -3.04 -11.00 -7.01
C LEU A 441 -2.54 -10.73 -5.58
N ILE A 442 -1.88 -11.70 -4.95
CA ILE A 442 -1.29 -11.53 -3.61
C ILE A 442 -0.30 -10.35 -3.61
N TRP A 443 0.64 -10.33 -4.54
CA TRP A 443 1.64 -9.24 -4.60
C TRP A 443 1.02 -7.90 -4.99
N ALA A 444 -0.04 -7.88 -5.78
CA ALA A 444 -0.79 -6.66 -6.08
C ALA A 444 -1.38 -6.02 -4.81
N PHE A 445 -1.95 -6.85 -3.92
CA PHE A 445 -2.42 -6.39 -2.61
C PHE A 445 -1.28 -5.95 -1.70
N VAL A 446 -0.25 -6.78 -1.51
CA VAL A 446 0.89 -6.48 -0.63
C VAL A 446 1.57 -5.17 -1.02
N ARG A 447 1.75 -4.95 -2.33
CA ARG A 447 2.33 -3.71 -2.84
C ARG A 447 1.47 -2.49 -2.50
N GLN A 448 0.14 -2.60 -2.65
CA GLN A 448 -0.79 -1.50 -2.35
C GLN A 448 -0.95 -1.25 -0.85
N GLU A 449 -1.05 -2.30 -0.04
CA GLU A 449 -1.38 -2.23 1.39
C GLU A 449 -0.20 -1.81 2.27
N SER A 450 0.96 -2.39 2.04
CA SER A 450 2.11 -2.23 2.93
C SER A 450 3.38 -1.73 2.25
N VAL A 451 3.42 -1.71 0.91
CA VAL A 451 4.67 -1.55 0.16
C VAL A 451 5.73 -2.54 0.68
N PHE A 452 5.32 -3.80 0.85
CA PHE A 452 6.12 -4.92 1.36
C PHE A 452 6.65 -4.74 2.80
N ASN A 453 6.07 -3.86 3.61
CA ASN A 453 6.45 -3.73 5.00
C ASN A 453 5.68 -4.74 5.87
N PRO A 454 6.31 -5.81 6.38
CA PRO A 454 5.60 -6.77 7.22
C PRO A 454 5.17 -6.18 8.57
N ARG A 455 5.80 -5.09 9.02
CA ARG A 455 5.45 -4.38 10.26
C ARG A 455 4.57 -3.14 10.04
N ALA A 456 3.96 -3.02 8.86
CA ALA A 456 3.04 -1.91 8.59
C ALA A 456 1.86 -1.94 9.58
N THR A 457 1.52 -0.76 10.10
CA THR A 457 0.34 -0.56 10.96
C THR A 457 -0.38 0.69 10.49
N SER A 458 -1.66 0.55 10.13
CA SER A 458 -2.49 1.70 9.78
C SER A 458 -2.96 2.46 11.02
N SER A 459 -3.42 3.69 10.85
CA SER A 459 -4.03 4.48 11.92
C SER A 459 -5.28 3.81 12.53
N ALA A 460 -5.95 2.95 11.77
CA ALA A 460 -7.09 2.15 12.22
C ALA A 460 -6.68 0.85 12.93
N GLY A 461 -5.39 0.49 12.92
CA GLY A 461 -4.86 -0.71 13.57
C GLY A 461 -4.80 -1.96 12.69
N ALA A 462 -4.95 -1.81 11.36
CA ALA A 462 -4.66 -2.89 10.42
C ALA A 462 -3.16 -3.21 10.42
N ARG A 463 -2.77 -4.49 10.20
CA ARG A 463 -1.40 -4.98 10.43
C ARG A 463 -0.89 -5.86 9.32
N GLY A 464 0.42 -5.78 9.11
CA GLY A 464 1.19 -6.70 8.26
C GLY A 464 1.07 -6.42 6.78
N LEU A 465 1.53 -7.38 5.97
CA LEU A 465 1.69 -7.26 4.52
C LEU A 465 0.38 -6.90 3.80
N MET A 466 -0.71 -7.56 4.16
CA MET A 466 -2.05 -7.37 3.58
C MET A 466 -2.97 -6.51 4.46
N GLN A 467 -2.43 -5.76 5.44
CA GLN A 467 -3.16 -4.82 6.30
C GLN A 467 -4.46 -5.38 6.89
N LEU A 468 -4.37 -6.56 7.52
CA LEU A 468 -5.53 -7.19 8.12
C LEU A 468 -5.90 -6.53 9.46
N MET A 469 -7.18 -6.20 9.63
CA MET A 469 -7.71 -5.80 10.93
C MET A 469 -7.73 -7.02 11.87
N PRO A 470 -7.28 -6.89 13.14
CA PRO A 470 -7.30 -8.01 14.09
C PRO A 470 -8.67 -8.70 14.22
N ARG A 471 -9.76 -7.92 14.14
CA ARG A 471 -11.12 -8.46 14.15
C ARG A 471 -11.43 -9.30 12.91
N THR A 472 -10.99 -8.86 11.74
CA THR A 472 -11.14 -9.62 10.49
C THR A 472 -10.31 -10.89 10.54
N ALA A 473 -9.06 -10.82 11.04
CA ALA A 473 -8.20 -11.97 11.21
C ALA A 473 -8.82 -13.02 12.15
N ASN A 474 -9.37 -12.61 13.29
CA ASN A 474 -10.09 -13.49 14.22
C ASN A 474 -11.29 -14.16 13.54
N TYR A 475 -12.07 -13.40 12.78
CA TYR A 475 -13.25 -13.93 12.09
C TYR A 475 -12.87 -14.98 11.03
N ILE A 476 -11.83 -14.72 10.26
CA ILE A 476 -11.35 -15.60 9.19
C ILE A 476 -10.64 -16.83 9.74
N ALA A 477 -9.95 -16.70 10.88
CA ALA A 477 -9.31 -17.81 11.56
C ALA A 477 -10.32 -18.71 12.30
N GLY A 478 -11.53 -18.22 12.60
CA GLY A 478 -12.51 -18.93 13.43
C GLY A 478 -12.18 -18.91 14.93
N GLU A 479 -11.25 -18.06 15.36
CA GLU A 479 -10.75 -18.00 16.74
C GLU A 479 -10.44 -16.57 17.18
N LYS A 480 -10.41 -16.32 18.50
CA LYS A 480 -10.10 -14.98 19.06
C LYS A 480 -8.59 -14.80 19.36
N ARG A 481 -7.73 -15.36 18.54
CA ARG A 481 -6.28 -15.39 18.76
C ARG A 481 -5.61 -14.02 18.61
N PHE A 482 -6.07 -13.19 17.68
CA PHE A 482 -5.43 -11.91 17.34
C PHE A 482 -5.97 -10.75 18.18
N SER A 483 -5.84 -10.86 19.52
CA SER A 483 -6.26 -9.85 20.49
C SER A 483 -5.11 -9.49 21.44
N GLY A 484 -5.17 -8.35 22.12
CA GLY A 484 -4.13 -7.92 23.03
C GLY A 484 -2.74 -7.91 22.38
N LYS A 485 -1.74 -8.54 23.04
CA LYS A 485 -0.38 -8.67 22.52
C LYS A 485 -0.29 -9.63 21.34
N SER A 486 -1.14 -10.65 21.27
CA SER A 486 -1.11 -11.67 20.23
C SER A 486 -1.51 -11.15 18.84
N ARG A 487 -2.09 -9.96 18.75
CA ARG A 487 -2.32 -9.29 17.46
C ARG A 487 -1.03 -9.03 16.67
N ASP A 488 0.13 -9.06 17.34
CA ASP A 488 1.43 -8.83 16.69
C ASP A 488 1.89 -10.03 15.84
N PHE A 489 1.25 -11.23 15.98
CA PHE A 489 1.42 -12.33 15.03
C PHE A 489 0.99 -11.98 13.60
N LEU A 490 0.14 -10.95 13.42
CA LEU A 490 -0.20 -10.42 12.09
C LEU A 490 0.97 -9.72 11.38
N TYR A 491 2.10 -9.52 12.05
CA TYR A 491 3.33 -9.03 11.41
C TYR A 491 4.17 -10.15 10.80
N GLU A 492 3.85 -11.42 11.09
CA GLU A 492 4.54 -12.55 10.48
C GLU A 492 4.08 -12.72 9.03
N PRO A 493 5.01 -12.68 8.04
CA PRO A 493 4.66 -12.69 6.62
C PRO A 493 3.80 -13.88 6.22
N SER A 494 4.20 -15.10 6.56
CA SER A 494 3.51 -16.33 6.17
C SER A 494 2.09 -16.40 6.75
N MET A 495 1.93 -16.06 8.03
CA MET A 495 0.63 -16.00 8.70
C MET A 495 -0.27 -14.92 8.10
N ASN A 496 0.29 -13.74 7.83
CA ASN A 496 -0.48 -12.63 7.28
C ASN A 496 -0.97 -12.94 5.86
N LEU A 497 -0.12 -13.55 5.02
CA LEU A 497 -0.47 -14.01 3.68
C LEU A 497 -1.51 -15.12 3.71
N ALA A 498 -1.39 -16.11 4.63
CA ALA A 498 -2.37 -17.18 4.78
C ALA A 498 -3.76 -16.63 5.13
N LEU A 499 -3.85 -15.75 6.13
CA LEU A 499 -5.11 -15.10 6.50
C LEU A 499 -5.63 -14.17 5.41
N GLY A 500 -4.75 -13.46 4.71
CA GLY A 500 -5.11 -12.58 3.60
C GLY A 500 -5.78 -13.32 2.46
N GLN A 501 -5.19 -14.42 1.98
CA GLN A 501 -5.79 -15.22 0.91
C GLN A 501 -7.10 -15.92 1.35
N ARG A 502 -7.19 -16.37 2.61
CA ARG A 502 -8.46 -16.87 3.16
C ARG A 502 -9.54 -15.77 3.15
N TYR A 503 -9.18 -14.53 3.46
CA TYR A 503 -10.12 -13.41 3.42
C TYR A 503 -10.57 -13.08 1.99
N LEU A 504 -9.67 -13.07 1.00
CA LEU A 504 -10.03 -12.92 -0.41
C LEU A 504 -11.02 -13.99 -0.85
N ARG A 505 -10.75 -15.27 -0.57
CA ARG A 505 -11.65 -16.39 -0.87
C ARG A 505 -13.00 -16.27 -0.16
N TYR A 506 -13.00 -15.81 1.09
CA TYR A 506 -14.25 -15.52 1.81
C TYR A 506 -15.08 -14.46 1.10
N LEU A 507 -14.45 -13.38 0.64
CA LEU A 507 -15.13 -12.30 -0.09
C LEU A 507 -15.70 -12.81 -1.44
N MET A 508 -14.93 -13.58 -2.21
CA MET A 508 -15.37 -14.16 -3.49
C MET A 508 -16.60 -15.08 -3.33
N ARG A 509 -16.74 -15.75 -2.18
CA ARG A 509 -17.92 -16.58 -1.89
C ARG A 509 -19.19 -15.77 -1.53
N LYS A 510 -19.11 -14.44 -1.38
CA LYS A 510 -20.30 -13.61 -1.16
C LYS A 510 -21.00 -13.33 -2.50
N GLY A 511 -22.27 -13.70 -2.62
CA GLY A 511 -23.00 -13.65 -3.89
C GLY A 511 -23.07 -12.28 -4.58
N HIS A 512 -22.96 -11.18 -3.81
CA HIS A 512 -22.89 -9.82 -4.36
C HIS A 512 -21.47 -9.34 -4.67
N VAL A 513 -20.45 -10.17 -4.43
CA VAL A 513 -19.05 -9.95 -4.81
C VAL A 513 -18.67 -10.89 -5.95
N GLY A 514 -18.77 -12.20 -5.73
CA GLY A 514 -18.44 -13.22 -6.72
C GLY A 514 -16.99 -13.13 -7.18
N GLN A 515 -16.78 -13.45 -8.43
CA GLN A 515 -15.47 -13.38 -9.11
C GLN A 515 -15.14 -11.98 -9.65
N ASP A 516 -16.06 -11.01 -9.50
CA ASP A 516 -15.85 -9.65 -9.96
C ASP A 516 -14.76 -8.95 -9.16
N LEU A 517 -13.63 -8.66 -9.82
CA LEU A 517 -12.47 -8.04 -9.18
C LEU A 517 -12.78 -6.64 -8.65
N PHE A 518 -13.58 -5.82 -9.33
CA PHE A 518 -13.89 -4.48 -8.82
C PHE A 518 -14.72 -4.54 -7.54
N ARG A 519 -15.68 -5.47 -7.49
CA ARG A 519 -16.48 -5.71 -6.29
C ARG A 519 -15.67 -6.33 -5.17
N LEU A 520 -14.76 -7.26 -5.49
CA LEU A 520 -13.82 -7.84 -4.53
C LEU A 520 -12.93 -6.77 -3.87
N LEU A 521 -12.33 -5.91 -4.68
CA LEU A 521 -11.43 -4.87 -4.21
C LEU A 521 -12.17 -3.80 -3.40
N ALA A 522 -13.36 -3.39 -3.86
CA ALA A 522 -14.23 -2.47 -3.12
C ALA A 522 -14.69 -3.07 -1.77
N ALA A 523 -15.05 -4.36 -1.75
CA ALA A 523 -15.43 -5.07 -0.52
C ALA A 523 -14.24 -5.24 0.45
N TYR A 524 -13.04 -5.49 -0.06
CA TYR A 524 -11.83 -5.61 0.75
C TYR A 524 -11.52 -4.30 1.48
N ASN A 525 -11.45 -3.19 0.74
CA ASN A 525 -11.06 -1.89 1.28
C ASN A 525 -12.17 -1.23 2.10
N ALA A 526 -13.37 -1.13 1.57
CA ALA A 526 -14.49 -0.43 2.22
C ALA A 526 -15.32 -1.34 3.14
N GLY A 527 -15.19 -2.65 3.00
CA GLY A 527 -16.01 -3.65 3.68
C GLY A 527 -17.29 -4.02 2.92
N VAL A 528 -17.63 -5.29 3.02
CA VAL A 528 -18.82 -5.92 2.37
C VAL A 528 -20.12 -5.15 2.65
N GLY A 529 -20.30 -4.64 3.87
CA GLY A 529 -21.49 -3.90 4.27
C GLY A 529 -21.67 -2.57 3.53
N ASN A 530 -20.57 -1.88 3.21
CA ASN A 530 -20.62 -0.66 2.41
C ASN A 530 -20.99 -0.96 0.96
N LEU A 531 -20.35 -1.95 0.33
CA LEU A 531 -20.66 -2.36 -1.02
C LEU A 531 -22.15 -2.72 -1.15
N LYS A 532 -22.68 -3.58 -0.26
CA LYS A 532 -24.09 -3.95 -0.23
C LYS A 532 -25.03 -2.75 -0.08
N ARG A 533 -24.62 -1.76 0.71
CA ARG A 533 -25.42 -0.55 0.91
C ARG A 533 -25.44 0.35 -0.33
N TRP A 534 -24.31 0.42 -1.06
CA TRP A 534 -24.22 1.16 -2.31
C TRP A 534 -25.05 0.51 -3.41
N ASP A 535 -25.00 -0.82 -3.53
CA ASP A 535 -25.86 -1.60 -4.45
C ASP A 535 -27.35 -1.32 -4.20
N LYS A 536 -27.80 -1.42 -2.93
CA LYS A 536 -29.20 -1.19 -2.56
C LYS A 536 -29.69 0.23 -2.88
N ARG A 537 -28.82 1.23 -2.80
CA ARG A 537 -29.16 2.61 -3.14
C ARG A 537 -29.19 2.85 -4.66
N GLY A 538 -28.83 1.88 -5.46
CA GLY A 538 -28.73 2.00 -6.90
C GLY A 538 -27.75 3.08 -7.36
N SER A 539 -26.78 3.42 -6.48
CA SER A 539 -25.80 4.47 -6.77
C SER A 539 -24.68 4.00 -7.69
N LEU A 540 -24.54 2.69 -7.89
CA LEU A 540 -23.47 2.12 -8.67
C LEU A 540 -23.84 2.00 -10.16
N SER A 541 -22.91 2.31 -11.04
CA SER A 541 -23.09 2.20 -12.49
C SER A 541 -23.06 0.73 -12.94
N LYS A 542 -23.75 0.46 -14.05
CA LYS A 542 -23.66 -0.83 -14.76
C LYS A 542 -22.41 -0.91 -15.65
N ASP A 543 -21.86 0.23 -16.03
CA ASP A 543 -20.58 0.35 -16.75
C ASP A 543 -19.42 0.11 -15.78
N PRO A 544 -18.52 -0.85 -16.04
CA PRO A 544 -17.45 -1.20 -15.10
C PRO A 544 -16.53 -0.02 -14.75
N LEU A 545 -16.12 0.78 -15.74
CA LEU A 545 -15.23 1.92 -15.47
C LEU A 545 -15.95 3.04 -14.73
N MET A 546 -17.20 3.35 -15.12
CA MET A 546 -18.00 4.33 -14.40
C MET A 546 -18.36 3.86 -12.97
N PHE A 547 -18.43 2.54 -12.73
CA PHE A 547 -18.60 1.99 -11.39
C PHE A 547 -17.45 2.42 -10.47
N ILE A 548 -16.18 2.30 -10.91
CA ILE A 548 -15.03 2.74 -10.11
C ILE A 548 -15.18 4.23 -9.81
N GLU A 549 -15.42 5.05 -10.82
CA GLU A 549 -15.45 6.50 -10.69
C GLU A 549 -16.60 7.02 -9.84
N THR A 550 -17.65 6.23 -9.69
CA THR A 550 -18.83 6.57 -8.84
C THR A 550 -18.85 5.86 -7.50
N LEU A 551 -17.79 5.14 -7.10
CA LEU A 551 -17.66 4.66 -5.73
C LEU A 551 -17.63 5.87 -4.76
N PRO A 552 -18.46 5.87 -3.70
CA PRO A 552 -18.59 7.05 -2.83
C PRO A 552 -17.32 7.42 -2.05
N ILE A 553 -16.43 6.46 -1.80
CA ILE A 553 -15.21 6.63 -1.02
C ILE A 553 -14.01 6.76 -1.97
N LEU A 554 -13.34 7.92 -1.98
CA LEU A 554 -12.17 8.17 -2.82
C LEU A 554 -11.04 7.15 -2.59
N GLU A 555 -10.77 6.82 -1.33
CA GLU A 555 -9.75 5.82 -0.98
C GLU A 555 -10.04 4.48 -1.68
N THR A 556 -11.30 4.07 -1.70
CA THR A 556 -11.72 2.82 -2.34
C THR A 556 -11.59 2.87 -3.87
N ARG A 557 -11.91 4.01 -4.51
CA ARG A 557 -11.67 4.20 -5.95
C ARG A 557 -10.20 4.00 -6.29
N LEU A 558 -9.34 4.75 -5.61
CA LEU A 558 -7.88 4.66 -5.81
C LEU A 558 -7.32 3.27 -5.48
N PHE A 559 -7.90 2.58 -4.49
CA PHE A 559 -7.52 1.23 -4.15
C PHE A 559 -7.81 0.26 -5.29
N VAL A 560 -9.02 0.32 -5.86
CA VAL A 560 -9.42 -0.53 -6.99
C VAL A 560 -8.49 -0.31 -8.18
N GLU A 561 -8.30 0.94 -8.61
CA GLU A 561 -7.41 1.25 -9.73
C GLU A 561 -5.98 0.74 -9.50
N ARG A 562 -5.42 0.99 -8.32
CA ARG A 562 -4.03 0.64 -8.02
C ARG A 562 -3.80 -0.85 -7.90
N VAL A 563 -4.71 -1.59 -7.26
CA VAL A 563 -4.57 -3.06 -7.17
C VAL A 563 -4.74 -3.70 -8.53
N MET A 564 -5.67 -3.23 -9.36
CA MET A 564 -5.82 -3.72 -10.73
C MET A 564 -4.58 -3.45 -11.58
N ALA A 565 -4.05 -2.24 -11.54
CA ALA A 565 -2.80 -1.90 -12.25
C ALA A 565 -1.62 -2.76 -11.76
N ASN A 566 -1.51 -2.98 -10.46
CA ASN A 566 -0.49 -3.86 -9.89
C ASN A 566 -0.69 -5.31 -10.35
N LEU A 567 -1.92 -5.81 -10.37
CA LEU A 567 -2.24 -7.18 -10.83
C LEU A 567 -1.77 -7.40 -12.27
N TRP A 568 -2.08 -6.47 -13.18
CA TRP A 568 -1.66 -6.58 -14.57
C TRP A 568 -0.13 -6.51 -14.71
N ALA A 569 0.53 -5.58 -13.99
CA ALA A 569 1.98 -5.49 -13.98
C ALA A 569 2.65 -6.76 -13.45
N TYR A 570 2.12 -7.38 -12.38
CA TYR A 570 2.65 -8.66 -11.88
C TYR A 570 2.40 -9.81 -12.85
N ARG A 571 1.23 -9.87 -13.51
CA ARG A 571 0.97 -10.89 -14.54
C ARG A 571 1.94 -10.75 -15.72
N HIS A 572 2.18 -9.54 -16.20
CA HIS A 572 3.20 -9.29 -17.23
C HIS A 572 4.59 -9.72 -16.77
N ARG A 573 4.98 -9.39 -15.53
CA ARG A 573 6.26 -9.82 -14.97
C ARG A 573 6.41 -11.34 -14.87
N LEU A 574 5.31 -12.04 -14.60
CA LEU A 574 5.25 -13.50 -14.50
C LEU A 574 5.05 -14.19 -15.87
N GLY A 575 4.99 -13.44 -16.97
CA GLY A 575 4.68 -13.97 -18.30
C GLY A 575 3.27 -14.55 -18.42
N GLN A 576 2.33 -14.07 -17.60
CA GLN A 576 0.96 -14.56 -17.54
C GLN A 576 0.02 -13.70 -18.37
N PRO A 577 -1.09 -14.26 -18.93
CA PRO A 577 -2.12 -13.48 -19.58
C PRO A 577 -2.90 -12.59 -18.61
N THR A 578 -3.54 -11.55 -19.14
CA THR A 578 -4.30 -10.56 -18.36
C THR A 578 -5.80 -10.57 -18.68
N PRO A 579 -6.53 -11.67 -18.43
CA PRO A 579 -7.94 -11.80 -18.85
C PRO A 579 -8.87 -10.72 -18.31
N SER A 580 -8.59 -10.19 -17.11
CA SER A 580 -9.38 -9.09 -16.55
C SER A 580 -9.19 -7.76 -17.30
N LEU A 581 -8.04 -7.54 -17.93
CA LEU A 581 -7.79 -6.42 -18.83
C LEU A 581 -8.60 -6.61 -20.13
N ASP A 582 -8.54 -7.80 -20.73
CA ASP A 582 -9.29 -8.15 -21.93
C ASP A 582 -10.81 -8.03 -21.73
N HIS A 583 -11.29 -8.36 -20.52
CA HIS A 583 -12.71 -8.16 -20.20
C HIS A 583 -13.08 -6.68 -20.26
N LEU A 584 -12.27 -5.80 -19.69
CA LEU A 584 -12.55 -4.36 -19.67
C LEU A 584 -12.51 -3.73 -21.07
N LEU A 585 -11.57 -4.13 -21.93
CA LEU A 585 -11.52 -3.69 -23.33
C LEU A 585 -12.78 -4.05 -24.11
N LYS A 586 -13.41 -5.18 -23.76
CA LYS A 586 -14.69 -5.64 -24.31
C LYS A 586 -15.92 -5.09 -23.58
N GLY A 587 -15.75 -4.08 -22.70
CA GLY A 587 -16.83 -3.50 -21.89
C GLY A 587 -17.42 -4.44 -20.84
N ARG A 588 -16.76 -5.56 -20.53
CA ARG A 588 -17.23 -6.57 -19.56
C ARG A 588 -16.61 -6.35 -18.18
N TRP A 589 -17.30 -6.84 -17.16
CA TRP A 589 -16.78 -6.84 -15.79
C TRP A 589 -15.53 -7.71 -15.66
N PRO A 590 -14.46 -7.23 -14.97
CA PRO A 590 -13.21 -7.97 -14.84
C PRO A 590 -13.37 -9.13 -13.86
N GLN A 591 -13.35 -10.35 -14.37
CA GLN A 591 -13.46 -11.55 -13.55
C GLN A 591 -12.10 -12.01 -13.07
N TYR A 592 -12.03 -12.50 -11.84
CA TYR A 592 -10.87 -13.21 -11.33
C TYR A 592 -10.76 -14.59 -12.01
N VAL A 593 -9.59 -14.87 -12.54
CA VAL A 593 -9.22 -16.17 -13.11
C VAL A 593 -7.91 -16.60 -12.48
N ALA A 594 -7.90 -17.74 -11.81
CA ALA A 594 -6.68 -18.34 -11.29
C ALA A 594 -5.86 -18.91 -12.46
N ILE A 595 -4.56 -18.52 -12.57
CA ILE A 595 -3.70 -18.87 -13.71
C ILE A 595 -2.53 -19.76 -13.29
N ASP A 596 -2.02 -19.60 -12.06
CA ASP A 596 -0.83 -20.30 -11.56
C ASP A 596 -1.13 -21.67 -10.92
N GLY A 597 -2.28 -22.24 -11.20
CA GLY A 597 -2.71 -23.53 -10.63
C GLY A 597 -3.12 -23.47 -9.16
N SER A 598 -3.05 -22.30 -8.52
CA SER A 598 -3.50 -22.09 -7.13
C SER A 598 -5.03 -22.10 -6.98
N GLY A 599 -5.75 -22.28 -8.09
CA GLY A 599 -7.21 -22.28 -8.16
C GLY A 599 -7.82 -23.42 -7.36
N VAL A 600 -8.40 -23.09 -6.22
CA VAL A 600 -9.38 -23.95 -5.57
C VAL A 600 -10.59 -24.02 -6.50
N GLU A 601 -11.02 -25.23 -6.85
CA GLU A 601 -12.39 -25.47 -7.30
C GLU A 601 -13.32 -24.82 -6.29
N LEU A 602 -13.84 -23.67 -6.62
CA LEU A 602 -14.98 -23.10 -5.88
C LEU A 602 -16.14 -24.04 -6.21
N ALA A 603 -16.38 -25.02 -5.32
CA ALA A 603 -17.49 -25.95 -5.42
C ALA A 603 -18.78 -25.16 -5.74
N GLY A 604 -19.33 -25.31 -6.94
CA GLY A 604 -20.58 -24.70 -7.33
C GLY A 604 -20.75 -24.28 -8.80
N GLY A 605 -19.71 -24.34 -9.63
CA GLY A 605 -19.85 -24.09 -11.07
C GLY A 605 -20.09 -25.39 -11.81
N ARG A 606 -21.33 -25.68 -12.21
CA ARG A 606 -21.61 -26.71 -13.22
C ARG A 606 -20.75 -26.43 -14.45
N ARG A 607 -19.91 -27.39 -14.83
CA ARG A 607 -19.30 -27.42 -16.15
C ARG A 607 -20.44 -27.39 -17.16
N SER A 608 -20.70 -26.29 -17.83
CA SER A 608 -21.39 -26.31 -19.11
C SER A 608 -20.32 -26.66 -20.14
N ALA A 609 -20.30 -27.89 -20.52
CA ALA A 609 -19.72 -28.33 -21.77
C ALA A 609 -20.47 -27.59 -22.89
N TYR A 610 -19.78 -26.75 -23.61
CA TYR A 610 -19.90 -26.56 -25.08
C TYR A 610 -18.74 -25.66 -25.52
#